data_1a087ae877f05891c58f837249aefef2
#
_entry.id   1a087ae877f05891c58f837249aefef2
#
_cell.length_a   1.000
_cell.length_b   1.000
_cell.length_c   1.000
_cell.angle_alpha   90.00
_cell.angle_beta   90.00
_cell.angle_gamma   90.00
#
_symmetry.space_group_name_H-M   'P 1'
#
loop_
_entity.id
_entity.type
_entity.pdbx_description
1 polymer ?
#
loop_
_entity_poly.entity_id
_entity_poly.type
_entity_poly.pdbx_seq_one_letter_code
_entity_poly.pdbx_strand_id
1 'polypeptide(L)'
;MKNAYPVILSEGKEYIVVTIPDFGINTQGKDRTEAMEMARDAIGLMGIDMQDDGEALPKPTEMTDVKPENAGDLVTLVDVDFDEYRRANDLRAVKKNCTIPSWLNVAAERPD
;
A
#
# COMPACT_ATOMS: atom_id res chain seq x y z
N MET A 1 16.17 1.32 0.65
CA MET A 1 15.65 0.18 -0.07
C MET A 1 14.42 0.54 -0.85
N LYS A 2 14.36 0.18 -2.09
CA LYS A 2 13.32 0.61 -2.97
C LYS A 2 12.76 -0.57 -3.73
N ASN A 3 11.46 -0.71 -3.74
CA ASN A 3 10.81 -1.79 -4.46
C ASN A 3 9.59 -1.26 -5.19
N ALA A 4 9.19 -1.96 -6.22
CA ALA A 4 7.96 -1.62 -6.94
C ALA A 4 7.02 -2.80 -6.81
N TYR A 5 5.83 -2.55 -6.32
CA TYR A 5 4.85 -3.61 -6.09
C TYR A 5 3.65 -3.45 -7.01
N PRO A 6 3.09 -4.53 -7.50
CA PRO A 6 1.91 -4.43 -8.35
C PRO A 6 0.68 -4.12 -7.51
N VAL A 7 -0.17 -3.29 -8.02
CA VAL A 7 -1.43 -2.96 -7.37
C VAL A 7 -2.53 -3.08 -8.41
N ILE A 8 -3.75 -3.36 -7.95
CA ILE A 8 -4.89 -3.49 -8.83
C ILE A 8 -5.83 -2.33 -8.56
N LEU A 9 -6.16 -1.60 -9.59
CA LEU A 9 -7.08 -0.47 -9.49
C LEU A 9 -8.44 -0.90 -10.00
N SER A 10 -9.46 -0.76 -9.17
CA SER A 10 -10.82 -1.11 -9.54
C SER A 10 -11.67 0.14 -9.44
N GLU A 11 -12.16 0.60 -10.55
CA GLU A 11 -12.93 1.84 -10.57
C GLU A 11 -14.35 1.61 -10.15
N GLY A 12 -14.80 2.32 -9.15
CA GLY A 12 -16.17 2.28 -8.69
C GLY A 12 -16.86 3.56 -9.03
N LYS A 13 -18.04 3.75 -8.48
CA LYS A 13 -18.79 4.93 -8.82
C LYS A 13 -18.25 6.17 -8.18
N GLU A 14 -17.77 6.08 -6.97
CA GLU A 14 -17.27 7.25 -6.28
C GLU A 14 -15.81 7.19 -5.95
N TYR A 15 -15.26 6.02 -5.89
CA TYR A 15 -13.87 5.85 -5.52
C TYR A 15 -13.20 4.85 -6.41
N ILE A 16 -11.89 4.91 -6.45
CA ILE A 16 -11.08 3.86 -7.08
C ILE A 16 -10.49 3.07 -5.94
N VAL A 17 -10.78 1.78 -5.90
CA VAL A 17 -10.25 0.91 -4.86
C VAL A 17 -8.91 0.36 -5.34
N VAL A 18 -7.93 0.38 -4.48
CA VAL A 18 -6.60 -0.11 -4.81
C VAL A 18 -6.32 -1.32 -3.94
N THR A 19 -6.05 -2.44 -4.57
CA THR A 19 -5.70 -3.65 -3.84
C THR A 19 -4.21 -3.88 -3.99
N ILE A 20 -3.54 -4.17 -2.88
CA ILE A 20 -2.10 -4.38 -2.87
C ILE A 20 -1.86 -5.82 -2.43
N PRO A 21 -1.78 -6.76 -3.37
CA PRO A 21 -1.77 -8.17 -3.02
C PRO A 21 -0.58 -8.60 -2.18
N ASP A 22 0.60 -8.05 -2.45
CA ASP A 22 1.79 -8.49 -1.74
C ASP A 22 1.75 -8.15 -0.25
N PHE A 23 0.96 -7.16 0.11
CA PHE A 23 0.82 -6.79 1.51
C PHE A 23 -0.53 -7.19 2.08
N GLY A 24 -1.44 -7.65 1.26
CA GLY A 24 -2.75 -8.07 1.73
C GLY A 24 -3.60 -6.93 2.27
N ILE A 25 -3.47 -5.75 1.68
CA ILE A 25 -4.23 -4.59 2.13
C ILE A 25 -4.87 -3.90 0.95
N ASN A 26 -5.79 -2.99 1.21
CA ASN A 26 -6.34 -2.18 0.15
C ASN A 26 -6.59 -0.78 0.66
N THR A 27 -6.73 0.14 -0.27
CA THR A 27 -7.01 1.52 0.07
C THR A 27 -7.86 2.09 -1.06
N GLN A 28 -8.08 3.38 -1.08
CA GLN A 28 -8.92 3.98 -2.09
C GLN A 28 -8.54 5.43 -2.32
N GLY A 29 -8.96 5.96 -3.45
CA GLY A 29 -8.75 7.36 -3.78
C GLY A 29 -9.88 7.85 -4.64
N LYS A 30 -10.04 9.14 -4.76
CA LYS A 30 -11.11 9.71 -5.55
C LYS A 30 -10.81 9.65 -7.03
N ASP A 31 -9.56 9.70 -7.39
CA ASP A 31 -9.16 9.62 -8.77
C ASP A 31 -7.88 8.79 -8.83
N ARG A 32 -7.36 8.61 -10.03
CA ARG A 32 -6.19 7.75 -10.19
C ARG A 32 -4.97 8.30 -9.49
N THR A 33 -4.78 9.60 -9.54
CA THR A 33 -3.63 10.22 -8.89
C THR A 33 -3.68 9.98 -7.38
N GLU A 34 -4.84 10.23 -6.79
CA GLU A 34 -4.96 10.03 -5.35
C GLU A 34 -4.85 8.55 -5.01
N ALA A 35 -5.41 7.69 -5.85
CA ALA A 35 -5.31 6.26 -5.60
C ALA A 35 -3.86 5.79 -5.57
N MET A 36 -3.04 6.31 -6.48
CA MET A 36 -1.64 5.93 -6.50
C MET A 36 -0.90 6.48 -5.28
N GLU A 37 -1.23 7.68 -4.87
CA GLU A 37 -0.61 8.25 -3.68
C GLU A 37 -0.98 7.47 -2.44
N MET A 38 -2.24 7.06 -2.35
CA MET A 38 -2.69 6.28 -1.22
C MET A 38 -2.03 4.92 -1.20
N ALA A 39 -1.82 4.34 -2.37
CA ALA A 39 -1.15 3.04 -2.46
C ALA A 39 0.29 3.16 -1.98
N ARG A 40 0.98 4.21 -2.41
CA ARG A 40 2.37 4.40 -2.01
C ARG A 40 2.46 4.58 -0.51
N ASP A 41 1.54 5.35 0.04
CA ASP A 41 1.53 5.59 1.46
C ASP A 41 1.22 4.32 2.24
N ALA A 42 0.29 3.53 1.77
CA ALA A 42 -0.07 2.29 2.43
C ALA A 42 1.10 1.31 2.42
N ILE A 43 1.78 1.19 1.29
CA ILE A 43 2.91 0.29 1.18
C ILE A 43 4.03 0.77 2.09
N GLY A 44 4.27 2.07 2.11
CA GLY A 44 5.33 2.62 2.95
C GLY A 44 5.08 2.37 4.42
N LEU A 45 3.86 2.61 4.86
CA LEU A 45 3.52 2.41 6.25
C LEU A 45 3.63 0.93 6.65
N MET A 46 3.09 0.05 5.84
CA MET A 46 3.14 -1.36 6.16
C MET A 46 4.57 -1.87 6.09
N GLY A 47 5.35 -1.38 5.15
CA GLY A 47 6.72 -1.84 5.00
C GLY A 47 7.58 -1.48 6.20
N ILE A 48 7.51 -0.23 6.65
CA ILE A 48 8.34 0.14 7.78
C ILE A 48 7.84 -0.52 9.07
N ASP A 49 6.54 -0.77 9.16
CA ASP A 49 6.01 -1.46 10.31
C ASP A 49 6.55 -2.90 10.35
N MET A 50 6.59 -3.56 9.22
CA MET A 50 7.13 -4.89 9.14
C MET A 50 8.63 -4.89 9.48
N GLN A 51 9.36 -3.92 8.98
CA GLN A 51 10.78 -3.83 9.28
C GLN A 51 11.01 -3.62 10.77
N ASP A 52 10.19 -2.81 11.39
CA ASP A 52 10.34 -2.55 12.82
C ASP A 52 10.02 -3.78 13.65
N ASP A 53 9.18 -4.67 13.11
CA ASP A 53 8.86 -5.91 13.79
C ASP A 53 9.85 -7.02 13.44
N GLY A 54 10.85 -6.73 12.66
CA GLY A 54 11.82 -7.74 12.28
C GLY A 54 11.36 -8.66 11.17
N GLU A 55 10.29 -8.30 10.49
CA GLU A 55 9.77 -9.14 9.43
C GLU A 55 10.35 -8.73 8.09
N ALA A 56 10.54 -9.68 7.23
CA ALA A 56 11.05 -9.37 5.90
C ALA A 56 9.95 -8.79 5.04
N LEU A 57 10.30 -7.83 4.20
CA LEU A 57 9.34 -7.28 3.27
C LEU A 57 9.01 -8.32 2.21
N PRO A 58 7.77 -8.35 1.72
CA PRO A 58 7.44 -9.32 0.69
C PRO A 58 8.18 -9.01 -0.58
N LYS A 59 8.49 -10.06 -1.34
CA LYS A 59 9.10 -9.89 -2.60
C LYS A 59 8.04 -9.47 -3.56
N PRO A 60 8.29 -8.47 -4.40
CA PRO A 60 7.25 -8.04 -5.34
C PRO A 60 6.87 -9.15 -6.31
N THR A 61 5.58 -9.38 -6.46
CA THR A 61 5.08 -10.32 -7.43
C THR A 61 5.23 -9.72 -8.82
N GLU A 62 5.46 -10.55 -9.82
CA GLU A 62 5.54 -10.04 -11.17
C GLU A 62 4.17 -9.53 -11.60
N MET A 63 4.16 -8.40 -12.27
CA MET A 63 2.92 -7.80 -12.68
C MET A 63 2.11 -8.74 -13.56
N THR A 64 2.76 -9.56 -14.35
CA THR A 64 2.06 -10.49 -15.21
C THR A 64 1.41 -11.63 -14.44
N ASP A 65 1.83 -11.84 -13.20
CA ASP A 65 1.25 -12.89 -12.39
C ASP A 65 0.08 -12.42 -11.55
N VAL A 66 -0.17 -11.13 -11.53
CA VAL A 66 -1.27 -10.58 -10.77
C VAL A 66 -2.50 -10.59 -11.65
N LYS A 67 -3.58 -11.22 -11.18
CA LYS A 67 -4.77 -11.33 -11.97
C LYS A 67 -5.92 -10.59 -11.34
N PRO A 68 -6.40 -9.55 -11.98
CA PRO A 68 -7.54 -8.83 -11.47
C PRO A 68 -8.78 -9.70 -11.56
N GLU A 69 -9.69 -9.51 -10.64
CA GLU A 69 -10.88 -10.31 -10.63
C GLU A 69 -11.97 -9.80 -11.52
N ASN A 70 -11.98 -8.53 -11.80
CA ASN A 70 -13.04 -7.94 -12.60
C ASN A 70 -12.51 -7.42 -13.90
N ALA A 71 -13.32 -7.55 -14.93
CA ALA A 71 -12.95 -6.96 -16.21
C ALA A 71 -12.89 -5.47 -16.02
N GLY A 72 -11.95 -4.85 -16.54
CA GLY A 72 -11.83 -3.40 -16.39
C GLY A 72 -10.87 -2.99 -15.28
N ASP A 73 -10.48 -3.91 -14.43
CA ASP A 73 -9.49 -3.56 -13.44
C ASP A 73 -8.15 -3.39 -14.11
N LEU A 74 -7.34 -2.52 -13.56
CA LEU A 74 -6.02 -2.26 -14.11
C LEU A 74 -4.95 -2.69 -13.14
N VAL A 75 -3.87 -3.26 -13.65
CA VAL A 75 -2.75 -3.62 -12.81
C VAL A 75 -1.62 -2.66 -13.16
N THR A 76 -1.03 -2.05 -12.16
CA THR A 76 0.09 -1.14 -12.37
C THR A 76 1.10 -1.34 -11.27
N LEU A 77 2.22 -0.65 -11.35
CA LEU A 77 3.27 -0.75 -10.35
C LEU A 77 3.36 0.54 -9.56
N VAL A 78 3.59 0.41 -8.28
CA VAL A 78 3.81 1.57 -7.44
C VAL A 78 5.16 1.36 -6.76
N ASP A 79 6.07 2.30 -6.93
CA ASP A 79 7.39 2.17 -6.33
C ASP A 79 7.43 2.91 -5.01
N VAL A 80 8.16 2.38 -4.07
CA VAL A 80 8.28 2.97 -2.76
C VAL A 80 9.71 2.86 -2.30
N ASP A 81 10.26 3.96 -1.84
CA ASP A 81 11.58 3.96 -1.24
C ASP A 81 11.33 3.98 0.26
N PHE A 82 11.55 2.86 0.91
CA PHE A 82 11.22 2.74 2.33
C PHE A 82 12.12 3.60 3.19
N ASP A 83 13.36 3.79 2.80
CA ASP A 83 14.25 4.63 3.58
C ASP A 83 13.80 6.08 3.56
N GLU A 84 13.36 6.51 2.39
CA GLU A 84 12.90 7.87 2.28
C GLU A 84 11.57 8.04 3.00
N TYR A 85 10.71 7.06 2.91
CA TYR A 85 9.42 7.14 3.59
C TYR A 85 9.65 7.17 5.12
N ARG A 86 10.60 6.37 5.59
CA ARG A 86 10.90 6.34 7.01
C ARG A 86 11.45 7.69 7.48
N ARG A 87 12.29 8.31 6.69
CA ARG A 87 12.83 9.61 7.06
C ARG A 87 11.71 10.65 7.15
N ALA A 88 10.81 10.62 6.21
CA ALA A 88 9.72 11.60 6.22
C ALA A 88 8.84 11.39 7.44
N ASN A 89 8.60 10.14 7.81
CA ASN A 89 7.77 9.89 8.96
C ASN A 89 8.47 10.22 10.26
N ASP A 90 9.75 9.96 10.36
CA ASP A 90 10.46 10.29 11.56
C ASP A 90 10.43 11.80 11.79
N LEU A 91 10.53 12.54 10.73
CA LEU A 91 10.48 13.93 10.88
C LEU A 91 9.17 14.38 11.43
N ARG A 92 8.10 13.71 11.08
CA ARG A 92 6.87 14.19 11.46
C ARG A 92 6.46 13.65 12.70
N ALA A 93 6.98 12.76 13.23
CA ALA A 93 6.41 12.36 14.17
C ALA A 93 6.58 11.99 15.17
N VAL A 94 6.78 11.80 15.54
CA VAL A 94 6.90 11.51 16.57
C VAL A 94 5.92 10.94 17.15
N LYS A 95 5.04 10.70 16.96
CA LYS A 95 4.07 10.21 17.49
C LYS A 95 4.02 9.04 17.52
N LYS A 96 4.00 8.42 18.00
CA LYS A 96 3.99 7.31 18.09
C LYS A 96 2.92 6.66 18.05
N ASN A 97 2.04 6.78 17.78
CA ASN A 97 1.00 6.16 17.81
C ASN A 97 0.88 5.28 16.87
N CYS A 98 1.25 4.77 16.18
CA CYS A 98 1.10 3.86 15.26
C CYS A 98 -0.19 3.44 14.89
N THR A 99 -1.10 4.11 14.85
CA THR A 99 -2.41 3.75 14.39
C THR A 99 -2.48 3.80 12.91
N ILE A 100 -3.00 2.79 12.30
CA ILE A 100 -3.17 2.80 10.87
C ILE A 100 -4.32 3.70 10.52
N PRO A 101 -4.15 4.61 9.57
CA PRO A 101 -5.22 5.54 9.24
C PRO A 101 -6.49 4.81 8.82
N SER A 102 -7.61 5.40 9.09
CA SER A 102 -8.89 4.75 8.84
C SER A 102 -9.13 4.49 7.36
N TRP A 103 -8.48 5.23 6.47
CA TRP A 103 -8.66 5.00 5.05
C TRP A 103 -7.90 3.78 4.57
N LEU A 104 -7.12 3.15 5.42
CA LEU A 104 -6.34 2.00 5.03
C LEU A 104 -6.99 0.75 5.58
N ASN A 105 -7.42 -0.13 4.72
CA ASN A 105 -8.02 -1.38 5.14
C ASN A 105 -6.99 -2.46 5.11
N VAL A 106 -6.79 -3.12 6.22
CA VAL A 106 -5.80 -4.17 6.31
C VAL A 106 -6.52 -5.48 6.24
N ALA A 107 -6.22 -6.24 5.22
CA ALA A 107 -6.92 -7.46 5.02
C ALA A 107 -6.81 -8.37 6.19
N ALA A 108 -5.69 -8.43 6.80
CA ALA A 108 -5.63 -9.23 7.90
C ALA A 108 -5.83 -8.40 9.06
N GLU A 109 -6.79 -8.15 9.49
CA GLU A 109 -7.08 -7.29 10.42
C GLU A 109 -6.45 -7.52 11.65
N ARG A 110 -5.86 -6.80 12.31
CA ARG A 110 -5.26 -6.95 13.36
C ARG A 110 -6.02 -6.69 14.43
N PRO A 111 -6.09 -7.45 15.26
CA PRO A 111 -6.91 -7.27 16.28
C PRO A 111 -6.37 -6.27 17.14
N ASP A 112 -5.68 -5.92 17.29
CA ASP A 112 -5.32 -5.04 18.10
C ASP A 112 -5.63 -4.27 18.28
#